data_69f5df7781a034ba4dea3be19019f60f
#
_entry.id   69f5df7781a034ba4dea3be19019f60f
#
_cell.length_a   1.000
_cell.length_b   1.000
_cell.length_c   1.000
_cell.angle_alpha   90.00
_cell.angle_beta   90.00
_cell.angle_gamma   90.00
#
_symmetry.space_group_name_H-M   'P 1'
#
loop_
_entity.id
_entity.type
_entity.pdbx_description
1 polymer ?
#
loop_
_entity_poly.entity_id
_entity_poly.type
_entity_poly.pdbx_seq_one_letter_code
_entity_poly.pdbx_strand_id
1 'polypeptide(L)'
;VIGVIGGSGFYEFLAAAEPVDVTTPFGSPAAPVTVGLLDDQQIAFLPRHGRDHEFVAHRVPYRANIWAMNSLGVRSLIAPCSVGSLQPDIHPEQLVIVDQLIDRTHGRSDTFHDVGGPTDEPGSRPPVHHQTFADPYDPDLRATLVATARRTGIDVVDGGTMVVINGPRFSTRAESRWFRQMGWQVINMTGYPEAVLAAEMGIRYATVGLVTDYDAGIDGARPVTMDEVFAVMRSNVARVRELITATVADLGDLAERSPDP
;
A
#
# COMPACT_ATOMS: atom_id res chain seq x y z
N VAL A 1 -4.18 -12.51 -11.93
CA VAL A 1 -4.97 -11.32 -11.55
C VAL A 1 -4.06 -10.28 -10.93
N ILE A 2 -4.21 -9.03 -11.33
CA ILE A 2 -3.49 -7.89 -10.75
C ILE A 2 -4.38 -7.25 -9.70
N GLY A 3 -3.83 -6.98 -8.52
CA GLY A 3 -4.51 -6.32 -7.42
C GLY A 3 -4.18 -4.83 -7.31
N VAL A 4 -5.16 -4.04 -6.90
CA VAL A 4 -4.95 -2.66 -6.47
C VAL A 4 -5.65 -2.47 -5.12
N ILE A 5 -4.90 -2.11 -4.07
CA ILE A 5 -5.47 -1.68 -2.80
C ILE A 5 -5.35 -0.17 -2.71
N GLY A 6 -6.46 0.55 -3.00
CA GLY A 6 -6.51 2.00 -3.01
C GLY A 6 -6.81 2.59 -1.64
N GLY A 7 -6.15 3.71 -1.33
CA GLY A 7 -6.48 4.56 -0.21
C GLY A 7 -7.55 5.60 -0.58
N SER A 8 -7.57 6.69 0.19
CA SER A 8 -8.49 7.82 -0.05
C SER A 8 -8.38 8.35 -1.48
N GLY A 9 -9.51 8.50 -2.16
CA GLY A 9 -9.58 9.03 -3.53
C GLY A 9 -9.57 7.99 -4.66
N PHE A 10 -9.42 6.67 -4.36
CA PHE A 10 -9.38 5.61 -5.37
C PHE A 10 -10.65 4.75 -5.44
N TYR A 11 -11.75 5.18 -4.83
CA TYR A 11 -12.97 4.36 -4.69
C TYR A 11 -13.68 4.06 -6.03
N GLU A 12 -13.39 4.78 -7.10
CA GLU A 12 -13.97 4.61 -8.44
C GLU A 12 -12.92 4.13 -9.46
N PHE A 13 -12.00 3.24 -9.05
CA PHE A 13 -10.89 2.83 -9.91
C PHE A 13 -11.36 2.05 -11.15
N LEU A 14 -12.36 1.17 -11.00
CA LEU A 14 -12.90 0.37 -12.08
C LEU A 14 -14.36 0.74 -12.32
N ALA A 15 -14.66 1.29 -13.48
CA ALA A 15 -16.02 1.43 -13.98
C ALA A 15 -16.52 0.05 -14.47
N ALA A 16 -17.81 -0.24 -14.25
CA ALA A 16 -18.49 -1.46 -14.71
C ALA A 16 -17.92 -2.80 -14.19
N ALA A 17 -17.31 -2.80 -13.00
CA ALA A 17 -16.85 -4.01 -12.35
C ALA A 17 -17.85 -4.49 -11.28
N GLU A 18 -17.90 -5.80 -11.07
CA GLU A 18 -18.82 -6.41 -10.10
C GLU A 18 -18.18 -6.54 -8.71
N PRO A 19 -18.93 -6.25 -7.63
CA PRO A 19 -18.46 -6.51 -6.28
C PRO A 19 -18.50 -8.01 -5.99
N VAL A 20 -17.43 -8.51 -5.39
CA VAL A 20 -17.28 -9.90 -4.93
C VAL A 20 -17.12 -9.90 -3.43
N ASP A 21 -18.06 -10.53 -2.73
CA ASP A 21 -17.94 -10.75 -1.29
C ASP A 21 -17.01 -11.92 -1.01
N VAL A 22 -15.96 -11.68 -0.22
CA VAL A 22 -14.99 -12.69 0.15
C VAL A 22 -15.06 -12.96 1.66
N THR A 23 -15.30 -14.21 2.01
CA THR A 23 -15.19 -14.66 3.42
C THR A 23 -13.75 -15.05 3.72
N THR A 24 -13.20 -14.53 4.82
CA THR A 24 -11.83 -14.83 5.23
C THR A 24 -11.79 -15.38 6.67
N PRO A 25 -10.74 -16.15 7.03
CA PRO A 25 -10.53 -16.61 8.41
C PRO A 25 -10.25 -15.47 9.40
N PHE A 26 -9.98 -14.28 8.87
CA PHE A 26 -9.57 -13.09 9.64
C PHE A 26 -10.68 -12.04 9.75
N GLY A 27 -11.92 -12.42 9.47
CA GLY A 27 -13.08 -11.53 9.42
C GLY A 27 -13.33 -10.97 8.01
N SER A 28 -14.17 -9.96 7.93
CA SER A 28 -14.52 -9.33 6.66
C SER A 28 -13.41 -8.38 6.18
N PRO A 29 -13.12 -8.34 4.87
CA PRO A 29 -12.34 -7.26 4.29
C PRO A 29 -12.98 -5.89 4.53
N ALA A 30 -12.24 -4.82 4.29
CA ALA A 30 -12.73 -3.45 4.47
C ALA A 30 -13.96 -3.13 3.59
N ALA A 31 -14.09 -3.80 2.45
CA ALA A 31 -15.24 -3.75 1.55
C ALA A 31 -15.27 -4.99 0.65
N PRO A 32 -16.36 -5.26 -0.08
CA PRO A 32 -16.34 -6.20 -1.20
C PRO A 32 -15.24 -5.84 -2.19
N VAL A 33 -14.53 -6.85 -2.72
CA VAL A 33 -13.53 -6.64 -3.75
C VAL A 33 -14.23 -6.41 -5.08
N THR A 34 -13.89 -5.34 -5.77
CA THR A 34 -14.43 -5.07 -7.11
C THR A 34 -13.54 -5.74 -8.14
N VAL A 35 -14.10 -6.63 -8.96
CA VAL A 35 -13.35 -7.37 -10.00
C VAL A 35 -13.86 -6.93 -11.38
N GLY A 36 -12.95 -6.60 -12.27
CA GLY A 36 -13.26 -6.17 -13.63
C GLY A 36 -12.10 -6.37 -14.59
N LEU A 37 -12.25 -5.88 -15.80
CA LEU A 37 -11.20 -5.92 -16.83
C LEU A 37 -10.68 -4.51 -17.09
N LEU A 38 -9.38 -4.42 -17.31
CA LEU A 38 -8.68 -3.25 -17.80
C LEU A 38 -7.74 -3.72 -18.91
N ASP A 39 -8.03 -3.33 -20.17
CA ASP A 39 -7.25 -3.74 -21.35
C ASP A 39 -6.97 -5.26 -21.39
N ASP A 40 -8.03 -6.09 -21.26
CA ASP A 40 -8.01 -7.56 -21.21
C ASP A 40 -7.30 -8.18 -19.99
N GLN A 41 -6.77 -7.38 -19.07
CA GLN A 41 -6.22 -7.84 -17.80
C GLN A 41 -7.27 -7.85 -16.70
N GLN A 42 -7.35 -8.94 -15.96
CA GLN A 42 -8.26 -9.03 -14.80
C GLN A 42 -7.69 -8.26 -13.62
N ILE A 43 -8.44 -7.28 -13.12
CA ILE A 43 -8.08 -6.43 -11.99
C ILE A 43 -9.02 -6.71 -10.82
N ALA A 44 -8.42 -6.86 -9.63
CA ALA A 44 -9.13 -6.87 -8.37
C ALA A 44 -8.81 -5.57 -7.62
N PHE A 45 -9.83 -4.78 -7.32
CA PHE A 45 -9.70 -3.53 -6.56
C PHE A 45 -10.36 -3.62 -5.19
N LEU A 46 -9.66 -3.15 -4.15
CA LEU A 46 -10.18 -3.09 -2.78
C LEU A 46 -9.91 -1.71 -2.16
N PRO A 47 -10.95 -1.00 -1.67
CA PRO A 47 -10.77 0.23 -0.92
C PRO A 47 -10.22 -0.09 0.48
N ARG A 48 -8.96 0.26 0.74
CA ARG A 48 -8.21 -0.09 1.96
C ARG A 48 -8.95 0.30 3.25
N HIS A 49 -9.56 1.45 3.25
CA HIS A 49 -10.24 2.03 4.43
C HIS A 49 -11.75 1.85 4.45
N GLY A 50 -12.29 0.98 3.58
CA GLY A 50 -13.73 0.91 3.32
C GLY A 50 -14.18 1.96 2.29
N ARG A 51 -15.45 1.87 1.85
CA ARG A 51 -15.97 2.75 0.78
C ARG A 51 -16.09 4.20 1.23
N ASP A 52 -16.48 4.42 2.48
CA ASP A 52 -16.71 5.74 3.07
C ASP A 52 -15.62 6.12 4.09
N HIS A 53 -14.41 5.51 3.95
CA HIS A 53 -13.27 5.73 4.83
C HIS A 53 -13.57 5.41 6.31
N GLU A 54 -14.29 4.31 6.57
CA GLU A 54 -14.76 3.92 7.90
C GLU A 54 -13.63 3.43 8.82
N PHE A 55 -12.54 2.92 8.23
CA PHE A 55 -11.42 2.37 9.00
C PHE A 55 -10.26 3.36 9.09
N VAL A 56 -9.94 3.82 10.30
CA VAL A 56 -8.67 4.50 10.56
C VAL A 56 -7.49 3.54 10.38
N ALA A 57 -6.30 4.07 10.06
CA ALA A 57 -5.14 3.27 9.63
C ALA A 57 -4.83 2.04 10.52
N HIS A 58 -4.84 2.20 11.85
CA HIS A 58 -4.55 1.08 12.76
C HIS A 58 -5.72 0.10 12.97
N ARG A 59 -6.88 0.36 12.35
CA ARG A 59 -8.08 -0.50 12.40
C ARG A 59 -8.44 -1.11 11.04
N VAL A 60 -7.69 -0.81 10.00
CA VAL A 60 -7.84 -1.47 8.69
C VAL A 60 -7.70 -2.99 8.89
N PRO A 61 -8.62 -3.80 8.36
CA PRO A 61 -8.55 -5.26 8.46
C PRO A 61 -7.51 -5.85 7.51
N TYR A 62 -6.22 -5.51 7.69
CA TYR A 62 -5.13 -5.83 6.77
C TYR A 62 -5.06 -7.31 6.41
N ARG A 63 -5.18 -8.22 7.40
CA ARG A 63 -5.17 -9.67 7.13
C ARG A 63 -6.33 -10.10 6.24
N ALA A 64 -7.53 -9.63 6.53
CA ALA A 64 -8.69 -9.93 5.70
C ALA A 64 -8.55 -9.35 4.28
N ASN A 65 -8.04 -8.12 4.16
CA ASN A 65 -7.81 -7.48 2.87
C ASN A 65 -6.83 -8.27 1.99
N ILE A 66 -5.65 -8.59 2.51
CA ILE A 66 -4.62 -9.33 1.76
C ILE A 66 -5.06 -10.77 1.47
N TRP A 67 -5.70 -11.43 2.44
CA TRP A 67 -6.28 -12.76 2.23
C TRP A 67 -7.30 -12.78 1.09
N ALA A 68 -8.21 -11.79 1.08
CA ALA A 68 -9.22 -11.68 0.03
C ALA A 68 -8.58 -11.50 -1.35
N MET A 69 -7.56 -10.65 -1.47
CA MET A 69 -6.82 -10.47 -2.71
C MET A 69 -6.15 -11.78 -3.16
N ASN A 70 -5.47 -12.48 -2.25
CA ASN A 70 -4.84 -13.76 -2.56
C ASN A 70 -5.85 -14.82 -3.02
N SER A 71 -7.02 -14.92 -2.36
CA SER A 71 -8.07 -15.90 -2.69
C SER A 71 -8.70 -15.68 -4.07
N LEU A 72 -8.64 -14.44 -4.59
CA LEU A 72 -9.05 -14.08 -5.95
C LEU A 72 -7.93 -14.26 -6.99
N GLY A 73 -6.81 -14.86 -6.59
CA GLY A 73 -5.70 -15.15 -7.49
C GLY A 73 -4.78 -13.97 -7.78
N VAL A 74 -4.81 -12.91 -6.97
CA VAL A 74 -3.86 -11.80 -7.11
C VAL A 74 -2.44 -12.29 -6.88
N ARG A 75 -1.52 -11.94 -7.79
CA ARG A 75 -0.09 -12.27 -7.72
C ARG A 75 0.80 -11.02 -7.75
N SER A 76 0.28 -9.92 -8.27
CA SER A 76 0.93 -8.61 -8.25
C SER A 76 -0.03 -7.60 -7.66
N LEU A 77 0.40 -6.82 -6.65
CA LEU A 77 -0.42 -5.89 -5.90
C LEU A 77 0.22 -4.51 -5.89
N ILE A 78 -0.45 -3.54 -6.50
CA ILE A 78 -0.04 -2.13 -6.46
C ILE A 78 -0.87 -1.42 -5.38
N ALA A 79 -0.18 -0.73 -4.49
CA ALA A 79 -0.77 -0.09 -3.31
C ALA A 79 -0.55 1.43 -3.35
N PRO A 80 -1.37 2.20 -4.07
CA PRO A 80 -1.32 3.65 -3.98
C PRO A 80 -1.72 4.14 -2.58
N CYS A 81 -1.01 5.15 -2.09
CA CYS A 81 -1.29 5.78 -0.80
C CYS A 81 -0.85 7.25 -0.77
N SER A 82 -1.43 8.04 0.14
CA SER A 82 -0.89 9.35 0.49
C SER A 82 0.31 9.20 1.43
N VAL A 83 1.31 10.07 1.22
CA VAL A 83 2.50 10.15 2.05
C VAL A 83 2.84 11.61 2.36
N GLY A 84 3.37 11.87 3.55
CA GLY A 84 4.04 13.12 3.86
C GLY A 84 5.51 13.06 3.44
N SER A 85 6.06 14.15 2.91
CA SER A 85 7.49 14.24 2.64
C SER A 85 8.28 14.58 3.90
N LEU A 86 9.42 13.92 4.07
CA LEU A 86 10.40 14.19 5.11
C LEU A 86 11.63 14.91 4.54
N GLN A 87 11.69 15.15 3.24
CA GLN A 87 12.82 15.75 2.54
C GLN A 87 12.38 17.01 1.79
N PRO A 88 13.17 18.07 1.80
CA PRO A 88 12.79 19.35 1.19
C PRO A 88 12.77 19.31 -0.35
N ASP A 89 13.43 18.35 -0.95
CA ASP A 89 13.53 18.11 -2.39
C ASP A 89 12.47 17.15 -2.95
N ILE A 90 11.66 16.55 -2.10
CA ILE A 90 10.49 15.76 -2.47
C ILE A 90 9.24 16.56 -2.16
N HIS A 91 8.59 17.09 -3.20
CA HIS A 91 7.54 18.09 -3.06
C HIS A 91 6.13 17.49 -3.07
N PRO A 92 5.15 18.16 -2.45
CA PRO A 92 3.74 17.82 -2.65
C PRO A 92 3.39 17.69 -4.14
N GLU A 93 2.47 16.78 -4.43
CA GLU A 93 2.04 16.35 -5.76
C GLU A 93 3.02 15.43 -6.50
N GLN A 94 4.27 15.25 -6.05
CA GLN A 94 5.16 14.24 -6.61
C GLN A 94 4.72 12.81 -6.25
N LEU A 95 5.03 11.87 -7.13
CA LEU A 95 4.88 10.45 -6.89
C LEU A 95 6.23 9.86 -6.46
N VAL A 96 6.20 8.96 -5.49
CA VAL A 96 7.39 8.25 -5.00
C VAL A 96 7.13 6.75 -5.11
N ILE A 97 8.00 6.03 -5.81
CA ILE A 97 7.98 4.57 -5.87
C ILE A 97 9.02 4.05 -4.88
N VAL A 98 8.57 3.83 -3.65
CA VAL A 98 9.46 3.49 -2.53
C VAL A 98 10.12 2.12 -2.72
N ASP A 99 11.31 1.95 -2.14
CA ASP A 99 12.09 0.71 -2.19
C ASP A 99 12.40 0.12 -0.81
N GLN A 100 12.24 0.90 0.27
CA GLN A 100 12.47 0.45 1.63
C GLN A 100 11.39 0.93 2.61
N LEU A 101 11.28 0.22 3.73
CA LEU A 101 10.26 0.45 4.75
C LEU A 101 10.86 0.37 6.15
N ILE A 102 10.43 1.29 7.01
CA ILE A 102 10.68 1.24 8.46
C ILE A 102 9.33 1.17 9.18
N ASP A 103 9.13 0.12 9.96
CA ASP A 103 7.96 -0.01 10.82
C ASP A 103 8.13 0.73 12.15
N ARG A 104 7.21 1.66 12.41
CA ARG A 104 7.03 2.35 13.69
C ARG A 104 5.60 2.19 14.20
N THR A 105 4.93 1.14 13.76
CA THR A 105 3.57 0.80 14.25
C THR A 105 3.64 -0.03 15.52
N HIS A 106 2.51 -0.26 16.14
CA HIS A 106 2.37 -1.15 17.30
C HIS A 106 0.94 -1.70 17.40
N GLY A 107 0.83 -2.90 17.98
CA GLY A 107 -0.47 -3.52 18.27
C GLY A 107 -1.27 -3.91 17.02
N ARG A 108 -0.63 -4.06 15.87
CA ARG A 108 -1.24 -4.58 14.65
C ARG A 108 -0.98 -6.07 14.51
N SER A 109 -1.95 -6.80 13.95
CA SER A 109 -1.73 -8.19 13.54
C SER A 109 -0.99 -8.18 12.20
N ASP A 110 0.25 -8.61 12.20
CA ASP A 110 1.20 -8.46 11.10
C ASP A 110 1.71 -9.79 10.52
N THR A 111 1.05 -10.89 10.86
CA THR A 111 1.31 -12.23 10.30
C THR A 111 0.03 -13.05 10.19
N PHE A 112 0.00 -13.99 9.27
CA PHE A 112 -1.04 -15.02 9.17
C PHE A 112 -0.74 -16.26 10.03
N HIS A 113 0.44 -16.35 10.61
CA HIS A 113 0.95 -17.54 11.32
C HIS A 113 0.80 -17.46 12.84
N ASP A 114 0.16 -16.42 13.40
CA ASP A 114 -0.11 -16.26 14.83
C ASP A 114 -1.43 -16.88 15.28
N VAL A 115 -2.28 -17.30 14.34
CA VAL A 115 -3.54 -17.97 14.63
C VAL A 115 -3.31 -19.44 14.96
N GLY A 116 -2.81 -19.68 16.17
CA GLY A 116 -3.12 -20.92 16.84
C GLY A 116 -4.52 -20.79 17.44
N GLY A 117 -5.45 -21.64 17.07
CA GLY A 117 -6.75 -21.69 17.74
C GLY A 117 -6.60 -21.81 19.25
N PRO A 118 -7.66 -21.55 20.06
CA PRO A 118 -7.63 -21.59 21.53
C PRO A 118 -7.40 -22.98 22.11
N THR A 119 -7.06 -23.96 21.31
CA THR A 119 -6.73 -25.31 21.78
C THR A 119 -5.24 -25.35 22.08
N ASP A 120 -4.90 -25.39 23.37
CA ASP A 120 -3.55 -25.70 23.88
C ASP A 120 -3.12 -27.15 23.56
N GLU A 121 -3.73 -27.79 22.57
CA GLU A 121 -3.36 -29.16 22.17
C GLU A 121 -1.99 -29.14 21.46
N PRO A 122 -1.03 -29.95 21.92
CA PRO A 122 0.26 -30.11 21.26
C PRO A 122 0.06 -30.53 19.80
N GLY A 123 0.57 -29.74 18.85
CA GLY A 123 0.45 -29.99 17.41
C GLY A 123 -0.67 -29.23 16.68
N SER A 124 -1.51 -28.45 17.38
CA SER A 124 -2.55 -27.61 16.77
C SER A 124 -2.04 -26.25 16.26
N ARG A 125 -0.83 -25.85 16.65
CA ARG A 125 -0.23 -24.61 16.17
C ARG A 125 0.46 -24.82 14.83
N PRO A 126 0.28 -23.89 13.86
CA PRO A 126 1.09 -23.93 12.66
C PRO A 126 2.59 -23.81 13.02
N PRO A 127 3.49 -24.37 12.23
CA PRO A 127 4.93 -24.21 12.45
C PRO A 127 5.28 -22.74 12.45
N VAL A 128 6.27 -22.37 13.28
CA VAL A 128 6.80 -21.00 13.28
C VAL A 128 7.31 -20.66 11.89
N HIS A 129 6.84 -19.52 11.36
CA HIS A 129 7.25 -19.00 10.07
C HIS A 129 8.01 -17.69 10.27
N HIS A 130 9.16 -17.57 9.60
CA HIS A 130 9.95 -16.35 9.57
C HIS A 130 10.04 -15.88 8.13
N GLN A 131 9.27 -14.83 7.81
CA GLN A 131 9.29 -14.22 6.49
C GLN A 131 10.59 -13.47 6.24
N THR A 132 11.29 -13.78 5.14
CA THR A 132 12.40 -12.94 4.65
C THR A 132 11.82 -11.61 4.19
N PHE A 133 12.35 -10.48 4.72
CA PHE A 133 11.78 -9.16 4.50
C PHE A 133 12.84 -8.06 4.38
N ALA A 134 14.02 -8.42 3.84
CA ALA A 134 15.09 -7.46 3.55
C ALA A 134 14.67 -6.46 2.47
N ASP A 135 13.92 -6.95 1.48
CA ASP A 135 13.38 -6.17 0.36
C ASP A 135 11.86 -6.23 0.40
N PRO A 136 11.19 -5.26 1.08
CA PRO A 136 9.74 -5.28 1.30
C PRO A 136 8.90 -5.03 0.05
N TYR A 137 9.52 -4.56 -1.03
CA TYR A 137 8.88 -4.25 -2.30
C TYR A 137 9.51 -5.06 -3.43
N ASP A 138 8.66 -5.68 -4.24
CA ASP A 138 9.11 -6.53 -5.35
C ASP A 138 9.90 -5.70 -6.38
N PRO A 139 11.14 -6.09 -6.71
CA PRO A 139 12.03 -5.31 -7.56
C PRO A 139 11.53 -5.22 -9.01
N ASP A 140 10.91 -6.28 -9.55
CA ASP A 140 10.44 -6.31 -10.92
C ASP A 140 9.18 -5.46 -11.09
N LEU A 141 8.24 -5.54 -10.14
CA LEU A 141 7.05 -4.71 -10.13
C LEU A 141 7.42 -3.23 -9.98
N ARG A 142 8.40 -2.91 -9.11
CA ARG A 142 8.93 -1.54 -8.99
C ARG A 142 9.60 -1.06 -10.27
N ALA A 143 10.47 -1.90 -10.87
CA ALA A 143 11.14 -1.55 -12.11
C ALA A 143 10.14 -1.28 -13.24
N THR A 144 9.07 -2.07 -13.33
CA THR A 144 7.98 -1.86 -14.29
C THR A 144 7.29 -0.51 -14.05
N LEU A 145 6.92 -0.20 -12.80
CA LEU A 145 6.31 1.10 -12.44
C LEU A 145 7.19 2.29 -12.85
N VAL A 146 8.48 2.23 -12.56
CA VAL A 146 9.45 3.29 -12.92
C VAL A 146 9.63 3.41 -14.43
N ALA A 147 9.75 2.28 -15.15
CA ALA A 147 9.87 2.28 -16.59
C ALA A 147 8.61 2.84 -17.27
N THR A 148 7.43 2.45 -16.78
CA THR A 148 6.14 2.96 -17.26
C THR A 148 6.03 4.46 -17.02
N ALA A 149 6.39 4.95 -15.84
CA ALA A 149 6.38 6.37 -15.52
C ALA A 149 7.26 7.17 -16.51
N ARG A 150 8.46 6.69 -16.77
CA ARG A 150 9.38 7.31 -17.76
C ARG A 150 8.77 7.31 -19.17
N ARG A 151 8.17 6.21 -19.61
CA ARG A 151 7.54 6.07 -20.93
C ARG A 151 6.32 6.98 -21.09
N THR A 152 5.52 7.15 -20.07
CA THR A 152 4.32 8.00 -20.09
C THR A 152 4.59 9.47 -19.75
N GLY A 153 5.83 9.82 -19.40
CA GLY A 153 6.21 11.19 -19.01
C GLY A 153 5.68 11.60 -17.64
N ILE A 154 5.28 10.63 -16.80
CA ILE A 154 4.86 10.89 -15.41
C ILE A 154 6.12 11.00 -14.55
N ASP A 155 6.32 12.17 -13.94
CA ASP A 155 7.45 12.38 -13.04
C ASP A 155 7.27 11.60 -11.74
N VAL A 156 8.30 10.79 -11.39
CA VAL A 156 8.34 9.97 -10.17
C VAL A 156 9.72 10.04 -9.53
N VAL A 157 9.76 10.03 -8.21
CA VAL A 157 10.97 9.76 -7.44
C VAL A 157 11.16 8.24 -7.38
N ASP A 158 12.29 7.74 -7.90
CA ASP A 158 12.63 6.32 -7.92
C ASP A 158 13.41 5.95 -6.66
N GLY A 159 12.77 5.20 -5.78
CA GLY A 159 13.33 4.79 -4.50
C GLY A 159 12.97 5.71 -3.34
N GLY A 160 13.45 5.31 -2.17
CA GLY A 160 13.28 6.02 -0.90
C GLY A 160 12.65 5.17 0.19
N THR A 161 13.11 5.40 1.41
CA THR A 161 12.60 4.71 2.60
C THR A 161 11.31 5.37 3.10
N MET A 162 10.27 4.56 3.25
CA MET A 162 9.01 4.97 3.86
C MET A 162 8.97 4.56 5.33
N VAL A 163 8.83 5.51 6.24
CA VAL A 163 8.50 5.19 7.63
C VAL A 163 6.99 5.08 7.80
N VAL A 164 6.54 4.03 8.46
CA VAL A 164 5.11 3.78 8.72
C VAL A 164 4.83 4.00 10.20
N ILE A 165 4.01 4.99 10.52
CA ILE A 165 3.56 5.28 11.90
C ILE A 165 2.17 4.72 12.16
N ASN A 166 1.82 4.59 13.43
CA ASN A 166 0.55 3.93 13.79
C ASN A 166 -0.70 4.73 13.38
N GLY A 167 -0.64 6.06 13.41
CA GLY A 167 -1.85 6.87 13.26
C GLY A 167 -2.87 6.68 14.41
N PRO A 168 -4.06 7.30 14.35
CA PRO A 168 -4.52 8.22 13.30
C PRO A 168 -3.94 9.64 13.41
N ARG A 169 -3.21 9.97 14.50
CA ARG A 169 -2.55 11.27 14.62
C ARG A 169 -1.38 11.37 13.65
N PHE A 170 -1.16 12.56 13.12
CA PHE A 170 0.07 12.91 12.42
C PHE A 170 1.26 12.98 13.36
N SER A 171 2.47 13.08 12.80
CA SER A 171 3.71 13.21 13.55
C SER A 171 3.74 14.48 14.39
N THR A 172 4.44 14.42 15.50
CA THR A 172 4.93 15.63 16.16
C THR A 172 6.11 16.21 15.38
N ARG A 173 6.40 17.50 15.54
CA ARG A 173 7.58 18.12 14.94
C ARG A 173 8.91 17.46 15.36
N ALA A 174 8.96 16.89 16.56
CA ALA A 174 10.14 16.17 17.06
C ALA A 174 10.31 14.83 16.36
N GLU A 175 9.20 14.06 16.17
CA GLU A 175 9.21 12.80 15.43
C GLU A 175 9.61 13.03 13.97
N SER A 176 9.01 14.02 13.31
CA SER A 176 9.30 14.35 11.92
C SER A 176 10.76 14.75 11.70
N ARG A 177 11.32 15.60 12.58
CA ARG A 177 12.75 15.95 12.54
C ARG A 177 13.66 14.74 12.77
N TRP A 178 13.28 13.85 13.68
CA TRP A 178 14.03 12.61 13.92
C TRP A 178 14.02 11.72 12.67
N PHE A 179 12.86 11.48 12.07
CA PHE A 179 12.73 10.68 10.85
C PHE A 179 13.56 11.26 9.69
N ARG A 180 13.51 12.58 9.51
CA ARG A 180 14.34 13.28 8.54
C ARG A 180 15.83 13.11 8.79
N GLN A 181 16.29 13.20 10.04
CA GLN A 181 17.70 13.02 10.43
C GLN A 181 18.20 11.59 10.15
N MET A 182 17.31 10.61 10.17
CA MET A 182 17.62 9.22 9.79
C MET A 182 17.76 9.06 8.26
N GLY A 183 17.49 10.08 7.48
CA GLY A 183 17.58 10.06 6.03
C GLY A 183 16.40 9.41 5.34
N TRP A 184 15.26 9.20 6.02
CA TRP A 184 14.05 8.63 5.40
C TRP A 184 13.34 9.68 4.54
N GLN A 185 12.69 9.21 3.45
CA GLN A 185 12.14 10.08 2.42
C GLN A 185 10.69 10.46 2.67
N VAL A 186 9.87 9.49 3.00
CA VAL A 186 8.41 9.71 3.14
C VAL A 186 7.84 9.00 4.35
N ILE A 187 6.67 9.44 4.78
CA ILE A 187 5.95 8.89 5.92
C ILE A 187 4.50 8.56 5.53
N ASN A 188 3.99 7.43 6.02
CA ASN A 188 2.58 7.09 5.91
C ASN A 188 2.07 6.32 7.14
N MET A 189 0.86 5.75 7.05
CA MET A 189 0.23 5.02 8.14
C MET A 189 -0.20 3.59 7.77
N THR A 190 -0.04 3.16 6.50
CA THR A 190 -0.67 1.92 6.00
C THR A 190 0.26 0.93 5.33
N GLY A 191 1.50 1.31 4.96
CA GLY A 191 2.45 0.42 4.29
C GLY A 191 2.82 -0.82 5.12
N TYR A 192 2.71 -0.75 6.44
CA TYR A 192 2.85 -1.88 7.34
C TYR A 192 1.57 -2.04 8.17
N PRO A 193 1.02 -3.26 8.30
CA PRO A 193 1.58 -4.57 7.91
C PRO A 193 1.21 -5.02 6.49
N GLU A 194 0.67 -4.14 5.63
CA GLU A 194 0.20 -4.54 4.29
C GLU A 194 1.31 -5.23 3.48
N ALA A 195 2.52 -4.68 3.47
CA ALA A 195 3.65 -5.22 2.72
C ALA A 195 4.09 -6.61 3.22
N VAL A 196 4.26 -6.81 4.54
CA VAL A 196 4.70 -8.11 5.08
C VAL A 196 3.63 -9.18 4.90
N LEU A 197 2.36 -8.84 5.03
CA LEU A 197 1.25 -9.77 4.78
C LEU A 197 1.18 -10.18 3.29
N ALA A 198 1.45 -9.26 2.37
CA ALA A 198 1.55 -9.58 0.96
C ALA A 198 2.72 -10.55 0.69
N ALA A 199 3.88 -10.30 1.32
CA ALA A 199 5.05 -11.19 1.22
C ALA A 199 4.76 -12.60 1.76
N GLU A 200 4.10 -12.74 2.91
CA GLU A 200 3.70 -14.06 3.46
C GLU A 200 2.75 -14.83 2.53
N MET A 201 1.96 -14.13 1.71
CA MET A 201 1.06 -14.75 0.71
C MET A 201 1.72 -14.96 -0.66
N GLY A 202 3.01 -14.65 -0.81
CA GLY A 202 3.71 -14.75 -2.08
C GLY A 202 3.12 -13.82 -3.15
N ILE A 203 2.69 -12.62 -2.75
CA ILE A 203 2.17 -11.58 -3.63
C ILE A 203 3.28 -10.55 -3.85
N ARG A 204 3.65 -10.28 -5.11
CA ARG A 204 4.51 -9.16 -5.47
C ARG A 204 3.86 -7.86 -5.02
N TYR A 205 4.56 -7.05 -4.26
CA TYR A 205 3.99 -5.84 -3.68
C TYR A 205 4.81 -4.62 -4.03
N ALA A 206 4.15 -3.54 -4.47
CA ALA A 206 4.78 -2.24 -4.68
C ALA A 206 3.85 -1.11 -4.26
N THR A 207 4.43 -0.04 -3.73
CA THR A 207 3.70 1.15 -3.29
C THR A 207 4.01 2.35 -4.18
N VAL A 208 2.97 3.07 -4.58
CA VAL A 208 3.04 4.38 -5.22
C VAL A 208 2.57 5.42 -4.20
N GLY A 209 3.51 6.13 -3.59
CA GLY A 209 3.22 7.22 -2.67
C GLY A 209 2.92 8.52 -3.41
N LEU A 210 1.75 9.11 -3.22
CA LEU A 210 1.47 10.48 -3.61
C LEU A 210 1.81 11.40 -2.46
N VAL A 211 2.78 12.28 -2.63
CA VAL A 211 3.16 13.27 -1.63
C VAL A 211 2.06 14.32 -1.48
N THR A 212 1.44 14.39 -0.32
CA THR A 212 0.34 15.32 -0.04
C THR A 212 0.77 16.55 0.73
N ASP A 213 1.88 16.46 1.47
CA ASP A 213 2.35 17.49 2.40
C ASP A 213 3.83 17.27 2.77
N TYR A 214 4.36 18.18 3.57
CA TYR A 214 5.74 18.11 4.10
C TYR A 214 5.81 17.54 5.53
N ASP A 215 4.85 16.75 5.97
CA ASP A 215 4.73 16.34 7.37
C ASP A 215 4.85 17.53 8.34
N ALA A 216 5.31 17.31 9.57
CA ALA A 216 5.41 18.38 10.60
C ALA A 216 6.84 18.87 10.86
N GLY A 217 7.85 18.35 10.15
CA GLY A 217 9.27 18.54 10.49
C GLY A 217 10.07 19.49 9.62
N ILE A 218 9.55 19.91 8.46
CA ILE A 218 10.25 20.87 7.60
C ILE A 218 10.03 22.29 8.13
N ASP A 219 11.11 23.08 8.21
CA ASP A 219 11.08 24.43 8.74
C ASP A 219 10.09 25.30 7.97
N GLY A 220 9.17 25.95 8.71
CA GLY A 220 8.09 26.75 8.13
C GLY A 220 6.87 25.97 7.65
N ALA A 221 6.89 24.63 7.66
CA ALA A 221 5.73 23.83 7.34
C ALA A 221 4.58 24.11 8.33
N ARG A 222 3.38 24.29 7.78
CA ARG A 222 2.15 24.32 8.57
C ARG A 222 1.83 22.93 9.11
N PRO A 223 1.11 22.83 10.22
CA PRO A 223 0.57 21.51 10.64
C PRO A 223 -0.30 20.91 9.53
N VAL A 224 -0.09 19.64 9.26
CA VAL A 224 -0.87 18.87 8.26
C VAL A 224 -2.32 18.78 8.71
N THR A 225 -3.24 18.96 7.78
CA THR A 225 -4.68 18.76 8.00
C THR A 225 -5.24 17.71 7.03
N MET A 226 -6.26 16.98 7.46
CA MET A 226 -6.92 15.99 6.59
C MET A 226 -7.53 16.62 5.34
N ASP A 227 -8.05 17.85 5.45
CA ASP A 227 -8.66 18.55 4.32
C ASP A 227 -7.62 18.85 3.22
N GLU A 228 -6.41 19.27 3.60
CA GLU A 228 -5.29 19.50 2.67
C GLU A 228 -4.87 18.18 2.01
N VAL A 229 -4.69 17.10 2.78
CA VAL A 229 -4.38 15.76 2.26
C VAL A 229 -5.41 15.33 1.22
N PHE A 230 -6.71 15.42 1.55
CA PHE A 230 -7.77 15.04 0.61
C PHE A 230 -7.85 15.95 -0.61
N ALA A 231 -7.55 17.25 -0.48
CA ALA A 231 -7.52 18.17 -1.61
C ALA A 231 -6.43 17.79 -2.62
N VAL A 232 -5.21 17.52 -2.16
CA VAL A 232 -4.10 17.07 -3.03
C VAL A 232 -4.39 15.70 -3.62
N MET A 233 -4.96 14.76 -2.83
CA MET A 233 -5.37 13.45 -3.37
C MET A 233 -6.36 13.60 -4.51
N ARG A 234 -7.44 14.36 -4.33
CA ARG A 234 -8.47 14.55 -5.38
C ARG A 234 -7.91 15.18 -6.65
N SER A 235 -7.01 16.16 -6.53
CA SER A 235 -6.42 16.82 -7.71
C SER A 235 -5.43 15.92 -8.48
N ASN A 236 -4.86 14.91 -7.84
CA ASN A 236 -3.81 14.07 -8.44
C ASN A 236 -4.21 12.61 -8.67
N VAL A 237 -5.40 12.19 -8.23
CA VAL A 237 -5.85 10.79 -8.37
C VAL A 237 -5.82 10.32 -9.84
N ALA A 238 -6.16 11.19 -10.77
CA ALA A 238 -6.16 10.86 -12.21
C ALA A 238 -4.76 10.46 -12.69
N ARG A 239 -3.71 11.18 -12.28
CA ARG A 239 -2.32 10.88 -12.64
C ARG A 239 -1.82 9.56 -12.05
N VAL A 240 -2.19 9.27 -10.80
CA VAL A 240 -1.86 7.97 -10.18
C VAL A 240 -2.59 6.84 -10.89
N ARG A 241 -3.87 7.04 -11.24
CA ARG A 241 -4.65 6.07 -12.03
C ARG A 241 -4.03 5.83 -13.40
N GLU A 242 -3.61 6.89 -14.10
CA GLU A 242 -2.93 6.78 -15.39
C GLU A 242 -1.66 5.93 -15.28
N LEU A 243 -0.81 6.18 -14.28
CA LEU A 243 0.38 5.38 -14.04
C LEU A 243 0.03 3.91 -13.80
N ILE A 244 -0.94 3.62 -12.91
CA ILE A 244 -1.34 2.25 -12.60
C ILE A 244 -1.91 1.55 -13.83
N THR A 245 -2.80 2.22 -14.58
CA THR A 245 -3.39 1.68 -15.80
C THR A 245 -2.32 1.32 -16.83
N ALA A 246 -1.40 2.24 -17.09
CA ALA A 246 -0.30 2.00 -18.02
C ALA A 246 0.65 0.90 -17.52
N THR A 247 0.88 0.80 -16.20
CA THR A 247 1.70 -0.26 -15.60
C THR A 247 1.03 -1.63 -15.76
N VAL A 248 -0.28 -1.72 -15.57
CA VAL A 248 -1.04 -2.96 -15.78
C VAL A 248 -0.83 -3.50 -17.20
N ALA A 249 -0.87 -2.63 -18.20
CA ALA A 249 -0.60 -2.99 -19.60
C ALA A 249 0.85 -3.47 -19.81
N ASP A 250 1.82 -2.90 -19.09
CA ASP A 250 3.24 -3.23 -19.22
C ASP A 250 3.66 -4.49 -18.41
N LEU A 251 2.84 -4.96 -17.47
CA LEU A 251 3.20 -6.11 -16.61
C LEU A 251 3.34 -7.43 -17.38
N GLY A 252 2.59 -7.63 -18.48
CA GLY A 252 2.69 -8.84 -19.32
C GLY A 252 2.70 -10.13 -18.48
N ASP A 253 3.66 -11.02 -18.77
CA ASP A 253 3.82 -12.31 -18.06
C ASP A 253 4.15 -12.16 -16.55
N LEU A 254 4.65 -11.01 -16.12
CA LEU A 254 4.95 -10.77 -14.70
C LEU A 254 3.69 -10.83 -13.83
N ALA A 255 2.54 -10.45 -14.40
CA ALA A 255 1.25 -10.47 -13.70
C ALA A 255 0.85 -11.88 -13.22
N GLU A 256 1.32 -12.93 -13.90
CA GLU A 256 0.91 -14.32 -13.65
C GLU A 256 1.95 -15.14 -12.88
N ARG A 257 3.21 -14.70 -12.83
CA ARG A 257 4.26 -15.40 -12.09
C ARG A 257 4.19 -15.14 -10.59
N SER A 258 4.40 -16.15 -9.78
CA SER A 258 4.69 -15.93 -8.36
C SER A 258 6.06 -15.26 -8.22
N PRO A 259 6.29 -14.45 -7.17
CA PRO A 259 7.62 -13.94 -6.87
C PRO A 259 8.60 -15.10 -6.68
N ASP A 260 9.87 -14.88 -7.03
CA ASP A 260 10.92 -15.82 -6.70
C ASP A 260 11.05 -15.92 -5.16
N PRO A 261 11.31 -17.12 -4.62
CA PRO A 261 11.36 -17.35 -3.18
C PRO A 261 12.49 -16.61 -2.45
#